data_5b45766fdd0fd5f5263e42715966c7ac
#
_entry.id   5b45766fdd0fd5f5263e42715966c7ac
#
_cell.length_a   1.000
_cell.length_b   1.000
_cell.length_c   1.000
_cell.angle_alpha   90.00
_cell.angle_beta   90.00
_cell.angle_gamma   90.00
#
_symmetry.space_group_name_H-M   'P 1'
#
loop_
_entity.id
_entity.type
_entity.pdbx_description
1 polymer ?
#
loop_
_entity_poly.entity_id
_entity_poly.type
_entity_poly.pdbx_seq_one_letter_code
_entity_poly.pdbx_strand_id
1 'polypeptide(L)'
;ITAVADQHENRPPIAMIHPSLNRRLDLCAEKLTPSEIAARAECVFCCLPHGVSATLVPPLLEAGVRVIDFSADYRLDDPGSYEQWYGHKHPDPDRLGRTVYGLPELFRSQIPSAQLVANPGCFPTSAILPLAPLIKANLIEPQGIIVDSKTGVSGAGRTPKLTTHYPECNESISAYSVGRHRHMPEMDQIIRRATGVPVEVIFTPHLVPMDRGILSTIYAAPKRTDLTEEMLLQTLRDFYEDEPFVRVVDHLPGTKDTMGTNFCDITARIVRGRVLLISCLDNLIKGASGAAVQNFNIMYGYPESTAL
;
A
#
# COMPACT_ATOMS: atom_id res chain seq x y z
N ILE A 1 -16.76 -12.83 -7.70
CA ILE A 1 -15.67 -13.80 -7.43
C ILE A 1 -16.10 -15.13 -8.01
N THR A 2 -15.30 -15.68 -8.93
CA THR A 2 -15.58 -16.93 -9.64
C THR A 2 -14.83 -18.14 -9.07
N ALA A 3 -13.73 -17.91 -8.39
CA ALA A 3 -12.93 -18.93 -7.72
C ALA A 3 -12.11 -18.36 -6.56
N VAL A 4 -11.76 -19.19 -5.61
CA VAL A 4 -10.78 -18.91 -4.56
C VAL A 4 -9.71 -20.00 -4.62
N ALA A 5 -8.52 -19.65 -5.11
CA ALA A 5 -7.40 -20.58 -5.19
C ALA A 5 -6.61 -20.58 -3.89
N ASP A 6 -6.38 -21.76 -3.32
CA ASP A 6 -5.62 -21.97 -2.08
C ASP A 6 -4.92 -23.34 -2.11
N GLN A 7 -3.96 -23.53 -1.22
CA GLN A 7 -3.22 -24.77 -1.08
C GLN A 7 -3.87 -25.78 -0.09
N HIS A 8 -5.04 -25.46 0.46
CA HIS A 8 -5.77 -26.36 1.35
C HIS A 8 -6.19 -27.65 0.66
N GLU A 9 -5.74 -28.79 1.20
CA GLU A 9 -6.03 -30.12 0.63
C GLU A 9 -7.52 -30.51 0.75
N ASN A 10 -8.19 -30.09 1.82
CA ASN A 10 -9.58 -30.46 2.14
C ASN A 10 -10.64 -29.60 1.44
N ARG A 11 -10.27 -28.65 0.59
CA ARG A 11 -11.19 -27.77 -0.14
C ARG A 11 -12.32 -27.20 0.75
N PRO A 12 -12.03 -26.53 1.87
CA PRO A 12 -13.06 -26.10 2.79
C PRO A 12 -13.94 -25.01 2.13
N PRO A 13 -15.25 -24.97 2.48
CA PRO A 13 -16.09 -23.83 2.13
C PRO A 13 -15.48 -22.52 2.65
N ILE A 14 -15.49 -21.47 1.85
CA ILE A 14 -14.92 -20.18 2.23
C ILE A 14 -15.58 -19.62 3.50
N ALA A 15 -16.86 -19.88 3.70
CA ALA A 15 -17.58 -19.51 4.91
C ALA A 15 -17.07 -20.20 6.19
N MET A 16 -16.36 -21.33 6.08
CA MET A 16 -15.70 -21.94 7.24
C MET A 16 -14.40 -21.20 7.61
N ILE A 17 -13.69 -20.66 6.62
CA ILE A 17 -12.47 -19.89 6.82
C ILE A 17 -12.82 -18.45 7.25
N HIS A 18 -13.86 -17.88 6.64
CA HIS A 18 -14.37 -16.53 6.86
C HIS A 18 -15.87 -16.55 7.15
N PRO A 19 -16.29 -16.74 8.41
CA PRO A 19 -17.71 -16.86 8.78
C PRO A 19 -18.59 -15.66 8.35
N SER A 20 -18.02 -14.47 8.23
CA SER A 20 -18.71 -13.27 7.74
C SER A 20 -19.20 -13.39 6.28
N LEU A 21 -18.67 -14.34 5.51
CA LEU A 21 -19.08 -14.61 4.13
C LEU A 21 -20.19 -15.67 4.04
N ASN A 22 -20.65 -16.23 5.18
CA ASN A 22 -21.76 -17.18 5.20
C ASN A 22 -23.02 -16.56 4.57
N ARG A 23 -23.67 -17.28 3.68
CA ARG A 23 -24.83 -16.85 2.85
C ARG A 23 -24.53 -15.68 1.89
N ARG A 24 -23.26 -15.27 1.75
CA ARG A 24 -22.85 -14.23 0.78
C ARG A 24 -22.02 -14.81 -0.37
N LEU A 25 -21.23 -15.82 -0.07
CA LEU A 25 -20.35 -16.45 -1.04
C LEU A 25 -20.37 -17.98 -0.84
N ASP A 26 -20.90 -18.68 -1.82
CA ASP A 26 -20.97 -20.15 -1.83
C ASP A 26 -19.84 -20.71 -2.72
N LEU A 27 -18.61 -20.63 -2.23
CA LEU A 27 -17.42 -21.14 -2.88
C LEU A 27 -16.59 -21.96 -1.88
N CYS A 28 -15.86 -22.94 -2.41
CA CYS A 28 -14.81 -23.65 -1.67
C CYS A 28 -13.42 -23.13 -2.08
N ALA A 29 -12.46 -23.23 -1.16
CA ALA A 29 -11.05 -23.08 -1.51
C ALA A 29 -10.64 -24.24 -2.42
N GLU A 30 -9.96 -23.98 -3.52
CA GLU A 30 -9.59 -24.97 -4.52
C GLU A 30 -8.09 -24.86 -4.84
N LYS A 31 -7.47 -26.02 -5.09
CA LYS A 31 -6.11 -26.06 -5.63
C LYS A 31 -6.21 -25.99 -7.14
N LEU A 32 -5.90 -24.83 -7.72
CA LEU A 32 -6.05 -24.56 -9.14
C LEU A 32 -4.70 -24.30 -9.80
N THR A 33 -4.51 -24.84 -10.98
CA THR A 33 -3.40 -24.49 -11.89
C THR A 33 -3.66 -23.13 -12.57
N PRO A 34 -2.62 -22.45 -13.07
CA PRO A 34 -2.81 -21.19 -13.81
C PRO A 34 -3.80 -21.31 -14.99
N SER A 35 -3.82 -22.45 -15.71
CA SER A 35 -4.75 -22.68 -16.82
C SER A 35 -6.20 -22.84 -16.34
N GLU A 36 -6.42 -23.50 -15.20
CA GLU A 36 -7.76 -23.63 -14.61
C GLU A 36 -8.25 -22.27 -14.06
N ILE A 37 -7.35 -21.45 -13.53
CA ILE A 37 -7.67 -20.07 -13.13
C ILE A 37 -8.08 -19.25 -14.36
N ALA A 38 -7.29 -19.31 -15.44
CA ALA A 38 -7.54 -18.57 -16.66
C ALA A 38 -8.88 -18.96 -17.35
N ALA A 39 -9.32 -20.22 -17.17
CA ALA A 39 -10.63 -20.65 -17.67
C ALA A 39 -11.82 -20.08 -16.88
N ARG A 40 -11.59 -19.49 -15.69
CA ARG A 40 -12.63 -19.03 -14.75
C ARG A 40 -12.60 -17.52 -14.47
N ALA A 41 -11.46 -16.87 -14.69
CA ALA A 41 -11.25 -15.49 -14.29
C ALA A 41 -10.41 -14.71 -15.29
N GLU A 42 -10.80 -13.48 -15.57
CA GLU A 42 -10.03 -12.52 -16.37
C GLU A 42 -9.03 -11.73 -15.53
N CYS A 43 -9.25 -11.68 -14.21
CA CYS A 43 -8.40 -10.97 -13.27
C CYS A 43 -8.19 -11.81 -12.00
N VAL A 44 -6.96 -11.74 -11.46
CA VAL A 44 -6.58 -12.39 -10.21
C VAL A 44 -6.06 -11.36 -9.21
N PHE A 45 -6.63 -11.35 -8.01
CA PHE A 45 -6.04 -10.72 -6.84
C PHE A 45 -5.06 -11.71 -6.20
N CYS A 46 -3.77 -11.49 -6.39
CA CYS A 46 -2.72 -12.39 -5.94
C CYS A 46 -2.28 -12.03 -4.51
N CYS A 47 -2.84 -12.74 -3.51
CA CYS A 47 -2.61 -12.49 -2.09
C CYS A 47 -1.60 -13.49 -1.49
N LEU A 48 -0.49 -13.74 -2.18
CA LEU A 48 0.53 -14.71 -1.79
C LEU A 48 1.69 -14.08 -1.01
N PRO A 49 2.45 -14.89 -0.26
CA PRO A 49 3.68 -14.41 0.38
C PRO A 49 4.70 -13.90 -0.63
N HIS A 50 5.60 -13.02 -0.16
CA HIS A 50 6.74 -12.54 -0.96
C HIS A 50 7.61 -13.70 -1.44
N GLY A 51 8.11 -13.63 -2.66
CA GLY A 51 8.88 -14.67 -3.35
C GLY A 51 8.01 -15.76 -3.97
N VAL A 52 6.79 -16.00 -3.47
CA VAL A 52 5.85 -16.99 -4.01
C VAL A 52 5.03 -16.39 -5.15
N SER A 53 4.58 -15.14 -5.00
CA SER A 53 3.80 -14.43 -6.02
C SER A 53 4.55 -14.38 -7.35
N ALA A 54 5.84 -14.04 -7.31
CA ALA A 54 6.69 -13.96 -8.50
C ALA A 54 6.89 -15.30 -9.25
N THR A 55 6.51 -16.42 -8.67
CA THR A 55 6.52 -17.72 -9.36
C THR A 55 5.18 -18.05 -10.03
N LEU A 56 4.07 -17.50 -9.50
CA LEU A 56 2.72 -17.74 -10.02
C LEU A 56 2.29 -16.70 -11.06
N VAL A 57 2.71 -15.46 -10.90
CA VAL A 57 2.30 -14.34 -11.77
C VAL A 57 2.68 -14.56 -13.25
N PRO A 58 3.92 -14.97 -13.61
CA PRO A 58 4.27 -15.18 -15.02
C PRO A 58 3.34 -16.12 -15.77
N PRO A 59 3.04 -17.35 -15.31
CA PRO A 59 2.14 -18.25 -16.02
C PRO A 59 0.68 -17.76 -16.10
N LEU A 60 0.22 -16.93 -15.14
CA LEU A 60 -1.10 -16.29 -15.24
C LEU A 60 -1.13 -15.23 -16.35
N LEU A 61 -0.09 -14.41 -16.44
CA LEU A 61 0.03 -13.40 -17.51
C LEU A 61 0.15 -14.05 -18.89
N GLU A 62 0.92 -15.15 -19.01
CA GLU A 62 1.04 -15.94 -20.22
C GLU A 62 -0.29 -16.57 -20.66
N ALA A 63 -1.13 -16.93 -19.69
CA ALA A 63 -2.50 -17.40 -19.94
C ALA A 63 -3.50 -16.27 -20.23
N GLY A 64 -3.06 -15.00 -20.32
CA GLY A 64 -3.89 -13.84 -20.63
C GLY A 64 -4.66 -13.26 -19.46
N VAL A 65 -4.40 -13.69 -18.22
CA VAL A 65 -5.07 -13.19 -17.02
C VAL A 65 -4.38 -11.93 -16.54
N ARG A 66 -5.15 -10.90 -16.21
CA ARG A 66 -4.63 -9.69 -15.56
C ARG A 66 -4.44 -9.93 -14.06
N VAL A 67 -3.39 -9.36 -13.47
CA VAL A 67 -3.04 -9.63 -12.09
C VAL A 67 -2.91 -8.33 -11.30
N ILE A 68 -3.49 -8.30 -10.10
CA ILE A 68 -3.24 -7.29 -9.06
C ILE A 68 -2.52 -8.01 -7.92
N ASP A 69 -1.22 -7.74 -7.77
CA ASP A 69 -0.37 -8.44 -6.82
C ASP A 69 -0.25 -7.66 -5.51
N PHE A 70 -0.63 -8.30 -4.41
CA PHE A 70 -0.52 -7.76 -3.04
C PHE A 70 0.86 -7.96 -2.43
N SER A 71 1.66 -8.85 -3.01
CA SER A 71 3.01 -9.07 -2.51
C SER A 71 3.91 -7.85 -2.79
N ALA A 72 5.11 -7.87 -2.28
CA ALA A 72 6.07 -6.82 -2.60
C ALA A 72 6.97 -7.18 -3.79
N ASP A 73 6.73 -8.32 -4.44
CA ASP A 73 7.64 -8.86 -5.44
C ASP A 73 7.84 -7.91 -6.63
N TYR A 74 6.78 -7.23 -7.05
CA TYR A 74 6.84 -6.34 -8.22
C TYR A 74 6.83 -4.84 -7.89
N ARG A 75 7.06 -4.46 -6.62
CA ARG A 75 7.03 -3.05 -6.22
C ARG A 75 8.33 -2.32 -6.49
N LEU A 76 9.48 -3.02 -6.39
CA LEU A 76 10.80 -2.43 -6.66
C LEU A 76 11.17 -2.59 -8.12
N ASP A 77 11.91 -1.61 -8.65
CA ASP A 77 12.29 -1.57 -10.07
C ASP A 77 13.61 -2.31 -10.33
N ASP A 78 14.49 -2.39 -9.32
CA ASP A 78 15.85 -2.93 -9.47
C ASP A 78 15.99 -4.31 -8.81
N PRO A 79 16.45 -5.35 -9.57
CA PRO A 79 16.67 -6.68 -9.01
C PRO A 79 17.71 -6.72 -7.88
N GLY A 80 18.73 -5.87 -7.93
CA GLY A 80 19.76 -5.78 -6.89
C GLY A 80 19.20 -5.20 -5.60
N SER A 81 18.38 -4.17 -5.69
CA SER A 81 17.64 -3.62 -4.55
C SER A 81 16.68 -4.65 -3.96
N TYR A 82 15.95 -5.41 -4.81
CA TYR A 82 15.10 -6.48 -4.33
C TYR A 82 15.91 -7.53 -3.55
N GLU A 83 17.02 -8.04 -4.11
CA GLU A 83 17.86 -9.03 -3.44
C GLU A 83 18.40 -8.52 -2.10
N GLN A 84 18.84 -7.25 -2.05
CA GLN A 84 19.34 -6.61 -0.83
C GLN A 84 18.28 -6.59 0.29
N TRP A 85 17.03 -6.25 -0.05
CA TRP A 85 15.97 -6.05 0.95
C TRP A 85 15.15 -7.30 1.27
N TYR A 86 15.08 -8.25 0.34
CA TYR A 86 14.30 -9.50 0.50
C TYR A 86 15.18 -10.73 0.76
N GLY A 87 16.50 -10.66 0.54
CA GLY A 87 17.47 -11.69 0.88
C GLY A 87 17.54 -12.85 -0.11
N HIS A 88 16.90 -12.73 -1.26
CA HIS A 88 16.94 -13.71 -2.34
C HIS A 88 16.76 -13.03 -3.70
N LYS A 89 17.24 -13.69 -4.76
CA LYS A 89 17.06 -13.21 -6.13
C LYS A 89 15.60 -13.23 -6.52
N HIS A 90 15.18 -12.22 -7.28
CA HIS A 90 13.81 -12.17 -7.80
C HIS A 90 13.60 -13.29 -8.84
N PRO A 91 12.50 -14.11 -8.72
CA PRO A 91 12.25 -15.19 -9.67
C PRO A 91 11.93 -14.72 -11.09
N ASP A 92 11.44 -13.50 -11.25
CA ASP A 92 11.00 -12.89 -12.52
C ASP A 92 11.57 -11.47 -12.66
N PRO A 93 12.91 -11.30 -12.80
CA PRO A 93 13.56 -9.99 -12.76
C PRO A 93 13.23 -9.10 -13.96
N ASP A 94 12.85 -9.69 -15.10
CA ASP A 94 12.61 -8.95 -16.34
C ASP A 94 11.36 -8.06 -16.29
N ARG A 95 10.42 -8.33 -15.36
CA ARG A 95 9.23 -7.51 -15.15
C ARG A 95 9.42 -6.38 -14.15
N LEU A 96 10.53 -6.39 -13.38
CA LEU A 96 10.85 -5.28 -12.49
C LEU A 96 11.08 -4.00 -13.30
N GLY A 97 10.64 -2.87 -12.76
CA GLY A 97 10.69 -1.56 -13.44
C GLY A 97 9.69 -1.37 -14.60
N ARG A 98 9.00 -2.43 -15.02
CA ARG A 98 7.95 -2.37 -16.06
C ARG A 98 6.55 -2.55 -15.49
N THR A 99 6.45 -3.03 -14.26
CA THR A 99 5.18 -3.21 -13.56
C THR A 99 4.58 -1.87 -13.14
N VAL A 100 3.28 -1.72 -13.34
CA VAL A 100 2.57 -0.51 -12.92
C VAL A 100 2.40 -0.55 -11.40
N TYR A 101 2.84 0.51 -10.73
CA TYR A 101 2.61 0.68 -9.30
C TYR A 101 1.18 1.21 -9.07
N GLY A 102 0.39 0.45 -8.35
CA GLY A 102 -1.05 0.65 -8.21
C GLY A 102 -1.45 1.71 -7.18
N LEU A 103 -0.88 2.91 -7.27
CA LEU A 103 -1.31 4.08 -6.52
C LEU A 103 -1.99 5.08 -7.49
N PRO A 104 -3.34 4.98 -7.66
CA PRO A 104 -4.07 5.73 -8.69
C PRO A 104 -3.84 7.23 -8.64
N GLU A 105 -3.72 7.79 -7.46
CA GLU A 105 -3.51 9.21 -7.23
C GLU A 105 -2.23 9.76 -7.89
N LEU A 106 -1.29 8.88 -8.24
CA LEU A 106 -0.03 9.25 -8.90
C LEU A 106 0.15 8.60 -10.28
N PHE A 107 -0.46 7.44 -10.51
CA PHE A 107 -0.16 6.63 -11.70
C PHE A 107 -1.41 6.16 -12.45
N ARG A 108 -2.57 6.81 -12.25
CA ARG A 108 -3.87 6.44 -12.82
C ARG A 108 -3.83 6.12 -14.32
N SER A 109 -3.16 6.95 -15.10
CA SER A 109 -3.11 6.81 -16.57
C SER A 109 -2.44 5.50 -17.04
N GLN A 110 -1.65 4.85 -16.20
CA GLN A 110 -0.93 3.61 -16.53
C GLN A 110 -1.78 2.36 -16.22
N ILE A 111 -2.77 2.46 -15.32
CA ILE A 111 -3.51 1.31 -14.79
C ILE A 111 -4.44 0.65 -15.81
N PRO A 112 -5.20 1.37 -16.67
CA PRO A 112 -6.15 0.76 -17.61
C PRO A 112 -5.52 -0.27 -18.55
N SER A 113 -4.30 -0.01 -19.02
CA SER A 113 -3.58 -0.89 -19.96
C SER A 113 -2.70 -1.94 -19.29
N ALA A 114 -2.56 -1.90 -17.96
CA ALA A 114 -1.67 -2.80 -17.23
C ALA A 114 -2.15 -4.25 -17.26
N GLN A 115 -1.23 -5.19 -17.50
CA GLN A 115 -1.45 -6.62 -17.32
C GLN A 115 -1.16 -7.04 -15.87
N LEU A 116 -0.20 -6.36 -15.24
CA LEU A 116 0.21 -6.55 -13.86
C LEU A 116 0.24 -5.21 -13.13
N VAL A 117 -0.44 -5.15 -12.00
CA VAL A 117 -0.40 -4.03 -11.07
C VAL A 117 0.20 -4.49 -9.75
N ALA A 118 1.29 -3.86 -9.32
CA ALA A 118 1.85 -4.02 -8.00
C ALA A 118 1.06 -3.15 -7.01
N ASN A 119 0.25 -3.79 -6.18
CA ASN A 119 -0.54 -3.08 -5.17
C ASN A 119 0.37 -2.49 -4.09
N PRO A 120 0.20 -1.21 -3.70
CA PRO A 120 1.09 -0.52 -2.76
C PRO A 120 1.20 -1.16 -1.39
N GLY A 121 2.31 -0.95 -0.71
CA GLY A 121 2.43 -1.19 0.73
C GLY A 121 1.64 -0.17 1.55
N CYS A 122 1.13 -0.58 2.71
CA CYS A 122 0.29 0.28 3.54
C CYS A 122 1.02 1.52 4.10
N PHE A 123 2.24 1.36 4.58
CA PHE A 123 3.07 2.50 5.00
C PHE A 123 3.53 3.37 3.83
N PRO A 124 3.98 2.82 2.69
CA PRO A 124 4.25 3.61 1.51
C PRO A 124 3.07 4.48 1.09
N THR A 125 1.85 3.94 1.05
CA THR A 125 0.65 4.73 0.75
C THR A 125 0.51 5.93 1.70
N SER A 126 0.64 5.70 3.02
CA SER A 126 0.49 6.76 4.03
C SER A 126 1.60 7.83 3.97
N ALA A 127 2.79 7.48 3.46
CA ALA A 127 3.92 8.41 3.39
C ALA A 127 4.03 9.11 2.03
N ILE A 128 3.82 8.39 0.94
CA ILE A 128 3.97 8.91 -0.42
C ILE A 128 2.91 9.98 -0.71
N LEU A 129 1.65 9.72 -0.34
CA LEU A 129 0.55 10.64 -0.63
C LEU A 129 0.78 12.05 -0.04
N PRO A 130 1.18 12.25 1.23
CA PRO A 130 1.45 13.60 1.72
C PRO A 130 2.76 14.20 1.20
N LEU A 131 3.77 13.38 0.85
CA LEU A 131 5.10 13.88 0.46
C LEU A 131 5.19 14.26 -1.03
N ALA A 132 4.64 13.44 -1.92
CA ALA A 132 4.83 13.62 -3.36
C ALA A 132 4.38 14.98 -3.89
N PRO A 133 3.20 15.54 -3.52
CA PRO A 133 2.78 16.87 -3.99
C PRO A 133 3.72 17.97 -3.55
N LEU A 134 4.16 17.96 -2.29
CA LEU A 134 4.99 19.02 -1.72
C LEU A 134 6.43 18.99 -2.25
N ILE A 135 6.97 17.81 -2.50
CA ILE A 135 8.28 17.64 -3.16
C ILE A 135 8.20 18.11 -4.61
N LYS A 136 7.13 17.70 -5.33
CA LYS A 136 6.90 18.11 -6.73
C LYS A 136 6.73 19.63 -6.86
N ALA A 137 6.06 20.25 -5.91
CA ALA A 137 5.90 21.70 -5.81
C ALA A 137 7.16 22.44 -5.29
N ASN A 138 8.22 21.71 -4.95
CA ASN A 138 9.48 22.25 -4.43
C ASN A 138 9.32 23.06 -3.12
N LEU A 139 8.40 22.63 -2.25
CA LEU A 139 8.09 23.30 -0.98
C LEU A 139 8.87 22.75 0.20
N ILE A 140 9.29 21.48 0.15
CA ILE A 140 10.05 20.80 1.20
C ILE A 140 11.36 20.23 0.67
N GLU A 141 12.36 20.13 1.53
CA GLU A 141 13.62 19.48 1.21
C GLU A 141 13.44 17.98 1.07
N PRO A 142 13.98 17.35 -0.01
CA PRO A 142 13.88 15.91 -0.22
C PRO A 142 14.82 15.10 0.68
N GLN A 143 15.77 15.74 1.36
CA GLN A 143 16.71 15.09 2.29
C GLN A 143 16.27 15.30 3.74
N GLY A 144 16.61 14.31 4.61
CA GLY A 144 16.33 14.40 6.04
C GLY A 144 14.85 14.30 6.40
N ILE A 145 14.05 13.71 5.51
CA ILE A 145 12.65 13.42 5.78
C ILE A 145 12.57 12.25 6.77
N ILE A 146 11.84 12.46 7.86
CA ILE A 146 11.59 11.43 8.86
C ILE A 146 10.12 11.02 8.75
N VAL A 147 9.89 9.72 8.57
CA VAL A 147 8.56 9.09 8.55
C VAL A 147 8.42 8.21 9.78
N ASP A 148 7.73 8.71 10.79
CA ASP A 148 7.46 8.02 12.04
C ASP A 148 6.01 7.54 12.05
N SER A 149 5.83 6.23 11.84
CA SER A 149 4.52 5.64 11.62
C SER A 149 4.12 4.67 12.73
N LYS A 150 2.85 4.70 13.08
CA LYS A 150 2.19 3.79 14.02
C LYS A 150 1.20 2.92 13.26
N THR A 151 1.21 1.60 13.50
CA THR A 151 0.27 0.66 12.86
C THR A 151 -0.37 -0.27 13.88
N GLY A 152 -1.62 -0.64 13.59
CA GLY A 152 -2.28 -1.73 14.30
C GLY A 152 -1.66 -3.09 14.02
N VAL A 153 -1.93 -4.05 14.89
CA VAL A 153 -1.35 -5.41 14.88
C VAL A 153 -1.69 -6.17 13.59
N SER A 154 -2.85 -5.92 12.99
CA SER A 154 -3.23 -6.52 11.69
C SER A 154 -2.23 -6.23 10.56
N GLY A 155 -1.46 -5.14 10.66
CA GLY A 155 -0.40 -4.80 9.71
C GLY A 155 0.79 -5.77 9.71
N ALA A 156 0.97 -6.56 10.76
CA ALA A 156 2.01 -7.59 10.85
C ALA A 156 1.69 -8.88 10.10
N GLY A 157 0.48 -8.99 9.52
CA GLY A 157 0.00 -10.16 8.81
C GLY A 157 -0.51 -11.28 9.72
N ARG A 158 -0.97 -12.39 9.11
CA ARG A 158 -1.65 -13.50 9.83
C ARG A 158 -0.68 -14.52 10.43
N THR A 159 0.58 -14.51 10.06
CA THR A 159 1.56 -15.47 10.60
C THR A 159 1.82 -15.15 12.07
N PRO A 160 1.56 -16.09 13.00
CA PRO A 160 1.80 -15.88 14.43
C PRO A 160 3.28 -15.60 14.73
N LYS A 161 3.52 -14.55 15.53
CA LYS A 161 4.84 -14.17 16.01
C LYS A 161 4.74 -13.81 17.49
N LEU A 162 5.83 -13.97 18.24
CA LEU A 162 5.84 -13.60 19.65
C LEU A 162 5.41 -12.13 19.83
N THR A 163 5.97 -11.22 19.03
CA THR A 163 5.68 -9.77 19.11
C THR A 163 4.25 -9.39 18.76
N THR A 164 3.47 -10.28 18.15
CA THR A 164 2.05 -10.08 17.82
C THR A 164 1.11 -10.94 18.66
N HIS A 165 1.68 -11.74 19.58
CA HIS A 165 0.90 -12.49 20.56
C HIS A 165 0.20 -11.52 21.53
N TYR A 166 -1.07 -11.76 21.84
CA TYR A 166 -1.91 -10.79 22.55
C TYR A 166 -1.29 -10.26 23.86
N PRO A 167 -0.74 -11.08 24.78
CA PRO A 167 -0.11 -10.58 25.98
C PRO A 167 1.16 -9.73 25.74
N GLU A 168 1.82 -9.92 24.59
CA GLU A 168 3.05 -9.19 24.25
C GLU A 168 2.78 -7.85 23.57
N CYS A 169 1.71 -7.77 22.77
CA CYS A 169 1.38 -6.55 22.03
C CYS A 169 0.33 -5.69 22.73
N ASN A 170 -0.50 -6.26 23.62
CA ASN A 170 -1.51 -5.49 24.34
C ASN A 170 -0.86 -4.50 25.32
N GLU A 171 -1.37 -3.26 25.39
CA GLU A 171 -0.85 -2.19 26.25
C GLU A 171 0.65 -1.87 26.03
N SER A 172 1.20 -2.24 24.86
CA SER A 172 2.62 -2.04 24.53
C SER A 172 2.77 -1.33 23.18
N ILE A 173 3.68 -0.36 23.12
CA ILE A 173 4.09 0.30 21.87
C ILE A 173 5.57 0.00 21.65
N SER A 174 5.90 -0.54 20.47
CA SER A 174 7.28 -0.92 20.15
C SER A 174 7.66 -0.54 18.73
N ALA A 175 8.84 0.05 18.55
CA ALA A 175 9.44 0.19 17.24
C ALA A 175 9.93 -1.17 16.74
N TYR A 176 9.83 -1.41 15.43
CA TYR A 176 10.29 -2.65 14.83
C TYR A 176 10.98 -2.40 13.49
N SER A 177 11.86 -3.31 13.09
CA SER A 177 12.55 -3.28 11.78
C SER A 177 13.19 -1.94 11.41
N VAL A 178 13.64 -1.15 12.39
CA VAL A 178 14.28 0.15 12.15
C VAL A 178 15.52 -0.03 11.27
N GLY A 179 15.63 0.74 10.18
CA GLY A 179 16.70 0.64 9.19
C GLY A 179 16.68 -0.62 8.32
N ARG A 180 15.67 -1.52 8.48
CA ARG A 180 15.57 -2.80 7.74
C ARG A 180 14.16 -3.05 7.19
N HIS A 181 13.25 -2.11 7.33
CA HIS A 181 11.88 -2.29 6.87
C HIS A 181 11.80 -2.19 5.35
N ARG A 182 11.22 -3.20 4.71
CA ARG A 182 11.16 -3.36 3.24
C ARG A 182 10.35 -2.26 2.53
N HIS A 183 9.53 -1.50 3.25
CA HIS A 183 8.80 -0.36 2.69
C HIS A 183 9.68 0.89 2.51
N MET A 184 10.89 0.94 3.10
CA MET A 184 11.76 2.11 2.98
C MET A 184 12.23 2.33 1.52
N PRO A 185 12.83 1.34 0.84
CA PRO A 185 13.20 1.51 -0.58
C PRO A 185 11.99 1.72 -1.50
N GLU A 186 10.82 1.19 -1.14
CA GLU A 186 9.59 1.41 -1.88
C GLU A 186 9.17 2.89 -1.82
N MET A 187 9.21 3.53 -0.62
CA MET A 187 8.93 4.96 -0.48
C MET A 187 9.89 5.82 -1.31
N ASP A 188 11.19 5.58 -1.17
CA ASP A 188 12.24 6.35 -1.88
C ASP A 188 12.06 6.27 -3.39
N GLN A 189 11.89 5.05 -3.90
CA GLN A 189 11.73 4.80 -5.32
C GLN A 189 10.45 5.43 -5.88
N ILE A 190 9.31 5.26 -5.20
CA ILE A 190 8.02 5.71 -5.73
C ILE A 190 7.88 7.23 -5.66
N ILE A 191 8.38 7.88 -4.60
CA ILE A 191 8.44 9.34 -4.54
C ILE A 191 9.31 9.87 -5.69
N ARG A 192 10.50 9.29 -5.90
CA ARG A 192 11.36 9.66 -7.03
C ARG A 192 10.66 9.46 -8.37
N ARG A 193 9.95 8.35 -8.56
CA ARG A 193 9.21 8.05 -9.80
C ARG A 193 8.08 9.07 -10.05
N ALA A 194 7.38 9.49 -9.00
CA ALA A 194 6.27 10.45 -9.10
C ALA A 194 6.72 11.90 -9.28
N THR A 195 7.88 12.27 -8.73
CA THR A 195 8.32 13.67 -8.63
C THR A 195 9.52 13.99 -9.53
N GLY A 196 10.29 12.99 -9.94
CA GLY A 196 11.59 13.16 -10.60
C GLY A 196 12.73 13.51 -9.62
N VAL A 197 12.45 13.66 -8.33
CA VAL A 197 13.42 14.10 -7.31
C VAL A 197 13.88 12.90 -6.47
N PRO A 198 15.20 12.64 -6.36
CA PRO A 198 15.72 11.62 -5.44
C PRO A 198 15.41 11.96 -3.99
N VAL A 199 14.92 10.97 -3.26
CA VAL A 199 14.55 11.08 -1.85
C VAL A 199 15.14 9.91 -1.08
N GLU A 200 15.53 10.15 0.16
CA GLU A 200 15.90 9.12 1.12
C GLU A 200 15.15 9.40 2.43
N VAL A 201 14.21 8.50 2.79
CA VAL A 201 13.44 8.67 4.03
C VAL A 201 14.08 7.89 5.17
N ILE A 202 14.05 8.48 6.37
CA ILE A 202 14.34 7.78 7.63
C ILE A 202 12.99 7.24 8.12
N PHE A 203 12.78 5.94 7.99
CA PHE A 203 11.52 5.31 8.34
C PHE A 203 11.57 4.56 9.66
N THR A 204 10.67 4.89 10.58
CA THR A 204 10.54 4.24 11.89
C THR A 204 9.10 3.78 12.11
N PRO A 205 8.79 2.50 11.83
CA PRO A 205 7.48 1.94 12.13
C PRO A 205 7.36 1.50 13.59
N HIS A 206 6.16 1.71 14.15
CA HIS A 206 5.79 1.25 15.49
C HIS A 206 4.55 0.37 15.43
N LEU A 207 4.59 -0.74 16.18
CA LEU A 207 3.40 -1.54 16.47
C LEU A 207 2.71 -0.94 17.69
N VAL A 208 1.42 -0.69 17.59
CA VAL A 208 0.60 -0.14 18.68
C VAL A 208 -0.56 -1.10 19.01
N PRO A 209 -1.06 -1.09 20.26
CA PRO A 209 -2.07 -2.04 20.72
C PRO A 209 -3.47 -1.68 20.21
N MET A 210 -3.63 -1.68 18.91
CA MET A 210 -4.91 -1.54 18.21
C MET A 210 -4.99 -2.55 17.07
N ASP A 211 -6.17 -2.91 16.60
CA ASP A 211 -6.33 -3.86 15.52
C ASP A 211 -5.93 -3.22 14.17
N ARG A 212 -6.55 -2.11 13.79
CA ARG A 212 -6.43 -1.47 12.48
C ARG A 212 -5.99 -0.02 12.56
N GLY A 213 -5.48 0.45 11.45
CA GLY A 213 -5.13 1.83 11.17
C GLY A 213 -3.63 2.08 11.11
N ILE A 214 -3.26 3.07 10.30
CA ILE A 214 -1.93 3.66 10.27
C ILE A 214 -2.09 5.15 10.55
N LEU A 215 -1.23 5.67 11.41
CA LEU A 215 -0.97 7.09 11.57
C LEU A 215 0.50 7.34 11.33
N SER A 216 0.80 8.12 10.29
CA SER A 216 2.17 8.56 9.97
C SER A 216 2.35 10.03 10.32
N THR A 217 3.35 10.32 11.15
CA THR A 217 3.82 11.68 11.42
C THR A 217 5.12 11.89 10.66
N ILE A 218 5.14 12.85 9.75
CA ILE A 218 6.26 13.06 8.84
C ILE A 218 6.86 14.43 9.11
N TYR A 219 8.16 14.49 9.22
CA TYR A 219 8.92 15.71 9.48
C TYR A 219 9.80 16.03 8.28
N ALA A 220 9.71 17.24 7.75
CA ALA A 220 10.54 17.72 6.66
C ALA A 220 11.03 19.15 6.90
N ALA A 221 12.12 19.52 6.29
CA ALA A 221 12.57 20.91 6.28
C ALA A 221 11.85 21.69 5.17
N PRO A 222 11.38 22.91 5.42
CA PRO A 222 10.87 23.78 4.36
C PRO A 222 12.01 24.24 3.46
N LYS A 223 11.75 24.37 2.16
CA LYS A 223 12.72 24.94 1.20
C LYS A 223 12.75 26.47 1.18
N ARG A 224 11.72 27.10 1.73
CA ARG A 224 11.58 28.56 1.75
C ARG A 224 11.13 29.03 3.12
N THR A 225 11.59 30.21 3.53
CA THR A 225 11.34 30.76 4.86
C THR A 225 9.95 31.35 5.04
N ASP A 226 9.28 31.71 3.94
CA ASP A 226 7.93 32.30 3.89
C ASP A 226 6.84 31.24 3.68
N LEU A 227 7.16 29.96 3.80
CA LEU A 227 6.19 28.88 3.69
C LEU A 227 5.18 28.93 4.84
N THR A 228 3.89 28.87 4.50
CA THR A 228 2.78 28.88 5.48
C THR A 228 2.03 27.55 5.48
N GLU A 229 1.28 27.27 6.53
CA GLU A 229 0.40 26.08 6.60
C GLU A 229 -0.64 26.10 5.48
N GLU A 230 -1.22 27.26 5.20
CA GLU A 230 -2.20 27.43 4.14
C GLU A 230 -1.62 27.09 2.77
N MET A 231 -0.39 27.50 2.48
CA MET A 231 0.28 27.13 1.22
C MET A 231 0.48 25.61 1.09
N LEU A 232 0.81 24.93 2.19
CA LEU A 232 0.94 23.48 2.21
C LEU A 232 -0.40 22.79 1.97
N LEU A 233 -1.43 23.21 2.71
CA LEU A 233 -2.79 22.65 2.62
C LEU A 233 -3.39 22.91 1.24
N GLN A 234 -3.22 24.11 0.70
CA GLN A 234 -3.73 24.45 -0.62
C GLN A 234 -3.04 23.63 -1.73
N THR A 235 -1.72 23.46 -1.65
CA THR A 235 -0.98 22.61 -2.59
C THR A 235 -1.48 21.15 -2.56
N LEU A 236 -1.77 20.64 -1.37
CA LEU A 236 -2.32 19.28 -1.22
C LEU A 236 -3.75 19.20 -1.77
N ARG A 237 -4.61 20.19 -1.49
CA ARG A 237 -6.00 20.25 -2.00
C ARG A 237 -6.03 20.34 -3.52
N ASP A 238 -5.24 21.23 -4.12
CA ASP A 238 -5.17 21.40 -5.57
C ASP A 238 -4.67 20.12 -6.26
N PHE A 239 -3.71 19.43 -5.64
CA PHE A 239 -3.15 18.20 -6.20
C PHE A 239 -4.14 17.04 -6.16
N TYR A 240 -4.99 16.96 -5.13
CA TYR A 240 -5.93 15.87 -4.90
C TYR A 240 -7.40 16.27 -5.12
N GLU A 241 -7.67 17.38 -5.83
CA GLU A 241 -9.03 17.87 -6.06
C GLU A 241 -9.96 16.81 -6.67
N ASP A 242 -9.44 16.06 -7.66
CA ASP A 242 -10.17 15.02 -8.38
C ASP A 242 -9.99 13.61 -7.80
N GLU A 243 -9.30 13.47 -6.67
CA GLU A 243 -8.97 12.16 -6.11
C GLU A 243 -10.01 11.72 -5.07
N PRO A 244 -10.85 10.70 -5.38
CA PRO A 244 -12.00 10.36 -4.56
C PRO A 244 -11.64 9.83 -3.17
N PHE A 245 -10.41 9.34 -2.97
CA PHE A 245 -10.03 8.68 -1.74
C PHE A 245 -8.92 9.39 -0.95
N VAL A 246 -8.58 10.62 -1.29
CA VAL A 246 -7.69 11.47 -0.49
C VAL A 246 -8.48 12.66 0.04
N ARG A 247 -8.45 12.84 1.36
CA ARG A 247 -9.07 14.00 2.01
C ARG A 247 -8.00 14.86 2.67
N VAL A 248 -7.91 16.12 2.23
CA VAL A 248 -7.06 17.10 2.91
C VAL A 248 -7.90 17.81 3.97
N VAL A 249 -7.59 17.54 5.24
CA VAL A 249 -8.40 17.95 6.38
C VAL A 249 -7.70 19.04 7.22
N ASP A 250 -8.51 19.90 7.86
CA ASP A 250 -7.99 20.98 8.70
C ASP A 250 -7.71 20.54 10.14
N HIS A 251 -8.38 19.48 10.60
CA HIS A 251 -8.15 18.89 11.91
C HIS A 251 -6.97 17.91 11.90
N LEU A 252 -6.52 17.49 13.08
CA LEU A 252 -5.54 16.40 13.22
C LEU A 252 -6.27 15.06 13.10
N PRO A 253 -6.05 14.28 12.01
CA PRO A 253 -6.79 13.05 11.79
C PRO A 253 -6.38 11.96 12.76
N GLY A 254 -7.33 11.12 13.14
CA GLY A 254 -7.11 9.92 13.93
C GLY A 254 -7.41 8.65 13.16
N THR A 255 -6.85 7.51 13.60
CA THR A 255 -7.04 6.23 12.91
C THR A 255 -8.50 5.77 12.84
N LYS A 256 -9.39 6.25 13.74
CA LYS A 256 -10.82 5.95 13.69
C LYS A 256 -11.54 6.67 12.56
N ASP A 257 -11.02 7.79 12.07
CA ASP A 257 -11.66 8.61 11.03
C ASP A 257 -11.66 7.89 9.66
N THR A 258 -10.68 7.01 9.46
CA THR A 258 -10.47 6.28 8.20
C THR A 258 -10.73 4.78 8.34
N MET A 259 -10.95 4.27 9.54
CA MET A 259 -11.15 2.85 9.79
C MET A 259 -12.36 2.30 9.02
N GLY A 260 -12.15 1.20 8.28
CA GLY A 260 -13.17 0.56 7.47
C GLY A 260 -13.50 1.28 6.16
N THR A 261 -12.72 2.31 5.77
CA THR A 261 -12.92 3.09 4.54
C THR A 261 -11.68 3.04 3.64
N ASN A 262 -11.86 3.41 2.37
CA ASN A 262 -10.75 3.56 1.43
C ASN A 262 -10.14 4.98 1.46
N PHE A 263 -10.44 5.80 2.46
CA PHE A 263 -9.89 7.15 2.56
C PHE A 263 -8.47 7.18 3.15
N CYS A 264 -7.70 8.15 2.67
CA CYS A 264 -6.47 8.63 3.30
C CYS A 264 -6.66 10.09 3.69
N ASP A 265 -6.67 10.38 4.99
CA ASP A 265 -6.76 11.74 5.52
C ASP A 265 -5.37 12.33 5.69
N ILE A 266 -5.16 13.54 5.19
CA ILE A 266 -3.87 14.23 5.21
C ILE A 266 -4.07 15.64 5.76
N THR A 267 -3.17 16.06 6.65
CA THR A 267 -3.06 17.46 7.07
C THR A 267 -1.60 17.90 7.19
N ALA A 268 -1.38 19.20 7.20
CA ALA A 268 -0.05 19.80 7.32
C ALA A 268 -0.02 20.86 8.41
N ARG A 269 1.12 21.00 9.09
CA ARG A 269 1.40 22.06 10.08
C ARG A 269 2.83 22.57 9.91
N ILE A 270 3.07 23.78 10.37
CA ILE A 270 4.42 24.32 10.54
C ILE A 270 4.66 24.57 12.02
N VAL A 271 5.63 23.82 12.56
CA VAL A 271 5.98 23.92 13.99
C VAL A 271 7.47 24.17 14.12
N ARG A 272 7.84 25.31 14.73
CA ARG A 272 9.24 25.71 14.97
C ARG A 272 10.11 25.61 13.71
N GLY A 273 9.58 26.07 12.57
CA GLY A 273 10.29 26.06 11.29
C GLY A 273 10.44 24.68 10.63
N ARG A 274 9.67 23.67 11.07
CA ARG A 274 9.58 22.37 10.43
C ARG A 274 8.19 22.14 9.87
N VAL A 275 8.13 21.52 8.71
CA VAL A 275 6.88 21.00 8.14
C VAL A 275 6.57 19.67 8.78
N LEU A 276 5.38 19.55 9.34
CA LEU A 276 4.81 18.33 9.87
C LEU A 276 3.63 17.92 9.01
N LEU A 277 3.68 16.72 8.44
CA LEU A 277 2.54 16.13 7.75
C LEU A 277 2.00 14.99 8.60
N ILE A 278 0.68 14.91 8.71
CA ILE A 278 0.01 13.81 9.40
C ILE A 278 -0.91 13.14 8.40
N SER A 279 -0.78 11.83 8.29
CA SER A 279 -1.57 11.01 7.40
C SER A 279 -2.16 9.83 8.15
N CYS A 280 -3.45 9.57 7.90
CA CYS A 280 -4.17 8.42 8.46
C CYS A 280 -4.87 7.63 7.36
N LEU A 281 -4.82 6.30 7.47
CA LEU A 281 -5.57 5.38 6.61
C LEU A 281 -5.85 4.06 7.34
N ASP A 282 -6.81 3.29 6.84
CA ASP A 282 -6.99 1.88 7.23
C ASP A 282 -5.96 1.01 6.51
N ASN A 283 -5.06 0.35 7.27
CA ASN A 283 -3.97 -0.44 6.72
C ASN A 283 -4.43 -1.67 5.91
N LEU A 284 -5.66 -2.17 6.13
CA LEU A 284 -6.23 -3.30 5.40
C LEU A 284 -7.14 -2.88 4.23
N ILE A 285 -7.63 -1.62 4.21
CA ILE A 285 -8.47 -1.10 3.14
C ILE A 285 -7.63 -0.23 2.19
N LYS A 286 -7.48 1.07 2.43
CA LYS A 286 -6.64 1.93 1.58
C LYS A 286 -5.19 1.47 1.53
N GLY A 287 -4.71 0.87 2.62
CA GLY A 287 -3.36 0.29 2.70
C GLY A 287 -3.20 -1.08 2.01
N ALA A 288 -4.29 -1.73 1.55
CA ALA A 288 -4.23 -3.07 0.98
C ALA A 288 -5.41 -3.37 0.03
N SER A 289 -6.50 -3.96 0.55
CA SER A 289 -7.59 -4.52 -0.26
C SER A 289 -8.40 -3.45 -1.00
N GLY A 290 -8.64 -2.30 -0.37
CA GLY A 290 -9.38 -1.21 -1.00
C GLY A 290 -8.60 -0.59 -2.17
N ALA A 291 -7.28 -0.39 -2.03
CA ALA A 291 -6.43 0.04 -3.13
C ALA A 291 -6.46 -0.98 -4.30
N ALA A 292 -6.48 -2.27 -4.00
CA ALA A 292 -6.57 -3.30 -5.04
C ALA A 292 -7.93 -3.27 -5.76
N VAL A 293 -9.04 -3.09 -5.06
CA VAL A 293 -10.38 -2.92 -5.67
C VAL A 293 -10.44 -1.63 -6.48
N GLN A 294 -9.87 -0.53 -5.99
CA GLN A 294 -9.74 0.73 -6.71
C GLN A 294 -8.96 0.52 -8.03
N ASN A 295 -7.82 -0.18 -8.00
CA ASN A 295 -7.05 -0.55 -9.18
C ASN A 295 -7.86 -1.42 -10.15
N PHE A 296 -8.58 -2.42 -9.65
CA PHE A 296 -9.46 -3.26 -10.45
C PHE A 296 -10.54 -2.45 -11.16
N ASN A 297 -11.20 -1.54 -10.46
CA ASN A 297 -12.23 -0.69 -11.05
C ASN A 297 -11.68 0.14 -12.21
N ILE A 298 -10.51 0.75 -12.04
CA ILE A 298 -9.83 1.52 -13.09
C ILE A 298 -9.42 0.61 -14.26
N MET A 299 -8.86 -0.57 -13.97
CA MET A 299 -8.44 -1.55 -15.01
C MET A 299 -9.59 -1.96 -15.91
N TYR A 300 -10.81 -2.03 -15.40
CA TYR A 300 -11.98 -2.51 -16.12
C TYR A 300 -13.00 -1.42 -16.47
N GLY A 301 -12.64 -0.14 -16.23
CA GLY A 301 -13.48 1.00 -16.57
C GLY A 301 -14.76 1.13 -15.74
N TYR A 302 -14.77 0.54 -14.53
CA TYR A 302 -15.84 0.78 -13.55
C TYR A 302 -15.65 2.14 -12.85
N PRO A 303 -16.72 2.73 -12.30
CA PRO A 303 -16.56 3.85 -11.39
C PRO A 303 -15.59 3.46 -10.26
N GLU A 304 -14.61 4.30 -10.00
CA GLU A 304 -13.46 3.98 -9.12
C GLU A 304 -13.89 3.61 -7.70
N SER A 305 -15.00 4.19 -7.23
CA SER A 305 -15.59 3.94 -5.91
C SER A 305 -16.50 2.70 -5.84
N THR A 306 -16.62 1.93 -6.91
CA THR A 306 -17.50 0.74 -6.90
C THR A 306 -17.05 -0.25 -5.83
N ALA A 307 -17.94 -0.58 -4.92
CA ALA A 307 -17.74 -1.49 -3.78
C ALA A 307 -16.66 -1.03 -2.74
N LEU A 308 -16.38 0.29 -2.67
CA LEU A 308 -15.47 0.93 -1.72
C LEU A 308 -16.20 1.92 -0.82
#